data_2ab936af3d205066a5e972c30ecf8b7f
#
_entry.id   2ab936af3d205066a5e972c30ecf8b7f
#
_cell.length_a   1.000
_cell.length_b   1.000
_cell.length_c   1.000
_cell.angle_alpha   90.00
_cell.angle_beta   90.00
_cell.angle_gamma   90.00
#
_symmetry.space_group_name_H-M   'P 1'
#
loop_
_entity.id
_entity.type
_entity.pdbx_description
1 polymer ?
#
loop_
_entity_poly.entity_id
_entity_poly.type
_entity_poly.pdbx_seq_one_letter_code
_entity_poly.pdbx_strand_id
1 'polypeptide(L)'
;RFRGRPSCVRALPLISPGADSPKESEERLSLVAHGIPRPVANYVVPDAAFASGAPITLDLAWPEFKVAVEYDGDHHRTSKTQWRRDQEKRGVLVGRRWLVFVATAASIANEDARAEFAFNVARALASRGAVFEFHVVAMSLEELSQSLL
;
A
#
# COMPACT_ATOMS: atom_id res chain seq x y z
N ARG A 1 -19.70 7.47 -18.45
CA ARG A 1 -19.63 6.93 -18.54
C ARG A 1 -19.67 6.06 -18.10
N PHE A 2 -19.92 5.55 -17.51
CA PHE A 2 -20.07 4.65 -17.19
C PHE A 2 -20.54 4.42 -16.83
N ARG A 3 -20.91 4.60 -16.67
CA ARG A 3 -21.14 4.25 -16.62
C ARG A 3 -21.16 3.00 -16.11
N GLY A 4 -21.17 2.48 -15.11
CA GLY A 4 -21.46 1.26 -14.57
C GLY A 4 -20.42 0.23 -14.98
N ARG A 5 -20.81 -0.70 -15.82
CA ARG A 5 -19.93 -1.75 -16.19
C ARG A 5 -18.64 -1.33 -16.88
N PRO A 6 -18.66 -0.33 -17.77
CA PRO A 6 -17.40 0.17 -18.32
C PRO A 6 -16.46 0.69 -17.26
N SER A 7 -16.98 1.31 -16.20
CA SER A 7 -16.15 1.80 -15.11
C SER A 7 -15.48 0.62 -14.38
N CYS A 8 -16.22 -0.44 -14.13
CA CYS A 8 -15.65 -1.60 -13.47
C CYS A 8 -14.53 -2.23 -14.31
N VAL A 9 -14.73 -2.32 -15.60
CA VAL A 9 -13.69 -2.88 -16.49
C VAL A 9 -12.44 -2.03 -16.44
N ARG A 10 -12.60 -0.71 -16.44
CA ARG A 10 -11.45 0.20 -16.39
C ARG A 10 -10.75 0.17 -15.05
N ALA A 11 -11.49 -0.13 -13.99
CA ALA A 11 -10.89 -0.18 -12.65
C ALA A 11 -10.00 -1.40 -12.49
N LEU A 12 -10.24 -2.48 -13.23
CA LEU A 12 -9.48 -3.71 -13.07
C LEU A 12 -7.97 -3.54 -13.16
N PRO A 13 -7.42 -2.70 -14.06
CA PRO A 13 -5.96 -2.51 -14.09
C PRO A 13 -5.42 -1.86 -12.84
N LEU A 14 -6.25 -1.13 -12.09
CA LEU A 14 -5.83 -0.46 -10.86
C LEU A 14 -6.04 -1.33 -9.63
N ILE A 15 -6.97 -2.28 -9.73
CA ILE A 15 -7.26 -3.20 -8.64
C ILE A 15 -6.49 -4.48 -8.92
N SER A 16 -5.46 -4.73 -8.14
CA SER A 16 -4.61 -5.88 -8.34
C SER A 16 -5.33 -7.17 -7.96
N PRO A 17 -5.21 -8.23 -8.79
CA PRO A 17 -5.69 -9.54 -8.36
C PRO A 17 -4.91 -9.96 -7.12
N GLY A 18 -5.53 -10.24 -6.05
CA GLY A 18 -4.86 -10.60 -4.83
C GLY A 18 -4.88 -9.52 -3.78
N ALA A 19 -5.39 -8.34 -4.10
CA ALA A 19 -5.66 -7.35 -3.06
C ALA A 19 -6.76 -7.92 -2.17
N ASP A 20 -6.49 -7.99 -0.88
CA ASP A 20 -7.34 -8.72 0.05
C ASP A 20 -8.57 -7.95 0.52
N SER A 21 -8.57 -6.62 0.42
CA SER A 21 -9.67 -5.84 0.96
C SER A 21 -9.90 -4.56 0.16
N PRO A 22 -11.15 -4.03 0.25
CA PRO A 22 -11.44 -2.74 -0.37
C PRO A 22 -10.56 -1.61 0.16
N LYS A 23 -10.18 -1.67 1.45
CA LYS A 23 -9.33 -0.63 2.04
C LYS A 23 -7.93 -0.64 1.46
N GLU A 24 -7.40 -1.81 1.16
CA GLU A 24 -6.11 -1.91 0.50
C GLU A 24 -6.16 -1.33 -0.90
N SER A 25 -7.26 -1.60 -1.62
CA SER A 25 -7.46 -1.03 -2.94
C SER A 25 -7.61 0.49 -2.89
N GLU A 26 -8.34 1.00 -1.89
CA GLU A 26 -8.49 2.44 -1.70
C GLU A 26 -7.15 3.12 -1.43
N GLU A 27 -6.33 2.49 -0.58
CA GLU A 27 -5.01 3.04 -0.30
C GLU A 27 -4.16 3.07 -1.56
N ARG A 28 -4.17 2.00 -2.33
CA ARG A 28 -3.41 1.95 -3.57
C ARG A 28 -3.88 3.01 -4.56
N LEU A 29 -5.19 3.16 -4.72
CA LEU A 29 -5.73 4.20 -5.60
C LEU A 29 -5.29 5.58 -5.17
N SER A 30 -5.33 5.85 -3.87
CA SER A 30 -4.91 7.13 -3.33
C SER A 30 -3.45 7.42 -3.65
N LEU A 31 -2.57 6.44 -3.42
CA LEU A 31 -1.14 6.63 -3.69
C LEU A 31 -0.89 6.93 -5.16
N VAL A 32 -1.50 6.16 -6.05
CA VAL A 32 -1.31 6.35 -7.49
C VAL A 32 -1.87 7.70 -7.94
N ALA A 33 -3.00 8.11 -7.38
CA ALA A 33 -3.60 9.40 -7.72
C ALA A 33 -2.69 10.57 -7.36
N HIS A 34 -1.88 10.42 -6.31
CA HIS A 34 -0.93 11.47 -5.91
C HIS A 34 0.36 11.43 -6.74
N GLY A 35 0.44 10.58 -7.75
CA GLY A 35 1.57 10.54 -8.66
C GLY A 35 2.60 9.47 -8.35
N ILE A 36 2.41 8.71 -7.29
CA ILE A 36 3.34 7.66 -6.90
C ILE A 36 3.27 6.51 -7.91
N PRO A 37 4.41 5.93 -8.31
CA PRO A 37 4.40 4.80 -9.22
C PRO A 37 3.58 3.65 -8.69
N ARG A 38 3.01 2.86 -9.59
CA ARG A 38 2.15 1.75 -9.21
C ARG A 38 2.94 0.70 -8.44
N PRO A 39 2.48 0.32 -7.24
CA PRO A 39 3.15 -0.74 -6.47
C PRO A 39 2.78 -2.13 -6.97
N VAL A 40 3.56 -3.11 -6.53
CA VAL A 40 3.24 -4.52 -6.70
C VAL A 40 2.42 -4.95 -5.50
N ALA A 41 1.26 -5.54 -5.73
CA ALA A 41 0.40 -6.01 -4.64
C ALA A 41 0.80 -7.42 -4.23
N ASN A 42 0.66 -7.71 -2.95
CA ASN A 42 0.96 -9.03 -2.36
C ASN A 42 2.32 -9.55 -2.77
N TYR A 43 3.31 -8.71 -2.60
CA TYR A 43 4.68 -9.02 -3.01
C TYR A 43 5.34 -10.00 -2.04
N VAL A 44 5.86 -11.08 -2.57
CA VAL A 44 6.61 -12.06 -1.77
C VAL A 44 8.06 -11.63 -1.73
N VAL A 45 8.58 -11.36 -0.55
CA VAL A 45 9.95 -10.88 -0.40
C VAL A 45 10.91 -12.03 -0.67
N PRO A 46 11.79 -11.92 -1.67
CA PRO A 46 12.70 -13.01 -1.99
C PRO A 46 13.74 -13.19 -0.87
N ASP A 47 14.14 -14.42 -0.67
CA ASP A 47 15.16 -14.79 0.33
C ASP A 47 14.81 -14.36 1.74
N ALA A 48 13.53 -14.31 2.04
CA ALA A 48 13.05 -13.95 3.37
C ALA A 48 11.89 -14.87 3.74
N ALA A 49 11.90 -15.32 4.98
CA ALA A 49 10.83 -16.18 5.48
C ALA A 49 10.78 -16.07 6.99
N PHE A 50 9.62 -16.45 7.54
CA PHE A 50 9.50 -16.64 8.97
C PHE A 50 10.32 -17.86 9.38
N ALA A 51 10.62 -17.96 10.67
CA ALA A 51 11.34 -19.11 11.19
C ALA A 51 10.60 -20.41 10.86
N SER A 52 9.29 -20.37 10.73
CA SER A 52 8.48 -21.53 10.35
C SER A 52 8.68 -21.95 8.90
N GLY A 53 9.33 -21.13 8.09
CA GLY A 53 9.48 -21.36 6.66
C GLY A 53 8.40 -20.68 5.82
N ALA A 54 7.40 -20.08 6.45
CA ALA A 54 6.35 -19.40 5.72
C ALA A 54 6.90 -18.15 5.02
N PRO A 55 6.40 -17.82 3.82
CA PRO A 55 6.88 -16.64 3.11
C PRO A 55 6.46 -15.34 3.79
N ILE A 56 7.27 -14.32 3.61
CA ILE A 56 6.94 -12.97 4.06
C ILE A 56 6.42 -12.20 2.87
N THR A 57 5.20 -11.65 3.00
CA THR A 57 4.57 -10.90 1.94
C THR A 57 4.30 -9.47 2.38
N LEU A 58 4.23 -8.57 1.41
CA LEU A 58 3.93 -7.16 1.65
C LEU A 58 2.71 -6.78 0.83
N ASP A 59 1.78 -6.06 1.44
CA ASP A 59 0.52 -5.70 0.77
C ASP A 59 0.77 -4.89 -0.49
N LEU A 60 1.57 -3.84 -0.39
CA LEU A 60 1.98 -3.02 -1.52
C LEU A 60 3.47 -2.81 -1.43
N ALA A 61 4.19 -2.99 -2.53
CA ALA A 61 5.64 -2.86 -2.51
C ALA A 61 6.18 -2.22 -3.77
N TRP A 62 7.28 -1.50 -3.59
CA TRP A 62 8.14 -1.01 -4.67
C TRP A 62 9.50 -1.69 -4.49
N PRO A 63 9.65 -2.92 -5.01
CA PRO A 63 10.85 -3.73 -4.70
C PRO A 63 12.16 -3.11 -5.12
N GLU A 64 12.15 -2.36 -6.22
CA GLU A 64 13.34 -1.64 -6.69
C GLU A 64 13.90 -0.71 -5.64
N PHE A 65 13.03 -0.13 -4.82
CA PHE A 65 13.42 0.87 -3.83
C PHE A 65 13.32 0.35 -2.41
N LYS A 66 12.82 -0.87 -2.25
CA LYS A 66 12.59 -1.49 -0.93
C LYS A 66 11.74 -0.61 -0.03
N VAL A 67 10.67 -0.12 -0.58
CA VAL A 67 9.65 0.63 0.15
C VAL A 67 8.35 -0.15 0.03
N ALA A 68 7.61 -0.19 1.11
CA ALA A 68 6.36 -0.94 1.14
C ALA A 68 5.33 -0.24 2.01
N VAL A 69 4.07 -0.56 1.75
CA VAL A 69 2.94 -0.13 2.57
C VAL A 69 2.17 -1.38 2.97
N GLU A 70 1.87 -1.49 4.25
CA GLU A 70 1.03 -2.54 4.78
C GLU A 70 -0.23 -1.89 5.33
N TYR A 71 -1.38 -2.48 5.07
CA TYR A 71 -2.61 -1.96 5.64
C TYR A 71 -2.93 -2.70 6.92
N ASP A 72 -3.04 -1.97 8.01
CA ASP A 72 -3.42 -2.52 9.30
C ASP A 72 -4.86 -2.14 9.56
N GLY A 73 -5.76 -3.07 9.31
CA GLY A 73 -7.18 -2.85 9.57
C GLY A 73 -7.45 -2.76 11.07
N ASP A 74 -8.73 -2.59 11.39
CA ASP A 74 -9.15 -2.47 12.79
C ASP A 74 -9.15 -3.81 13.51
N HIS A 75 -8.13 -4.61 13.30
CA HIS A 75 -8.01 -5.89 13.98
C HIS A 75 -7.39 -5.68 15.34
N HIS A 76 -8.06 -6.20 16.34
CA HIS A 76 -7.50 -6.17 17.68
C HIS A 76 -6.40 -7.20 17.77
N ARG A 77 -5.21 -6.74 18.05
CA ARG A 77 -4.07 -7.62 18.16
C ARG A 77 -3.91 -8.06 19.59
N THR A 78 -4.86 -8.89 20.02
CA THR A 78 -4.86 -9.41 21.37
C THR A 78 -4.03 -10.68 21.51
N SER A 79 -3.74 -11.33 20.38
CA SER A 79 -2.99 -12.59 20.39
C SER A 79 -1.49 -12.34 20.48
N LYS A 80 -0.85 -12.99 21.45
CA LYS A 80 0.61 -12.93 21.56
C LYS A 80 1.29 -13.56 20.35
N THR A 81 0.69 -14.58 19.77
CA THR A 81 1.21 -15.25 18.60
C THR A 81 1.26 -14.30 17.42
N GLN A 82 0.16 -13.56 17.21
CA GLN A 82 0.11 -12.58 16.13
C GLN A 82 1.12 -11.46 16.34
N TRP A 83 1.24 -10.98 17.58
CA TRP A 83 2.20 -9.93 17.91
C TRP A 83 3.64 -10.39 17.64
N ARG A 84 3.97 -11.61 18.07
CA ARG A 84 5.32 -12.15 17.83
C ARG A 84 5.62 -12.30 16.35
N ARG A 85 4.63 -12.74 15.58
CA ARG A 85 4.77 -12.89 14.15
C ARG A 85 5.02 -11.52 13.49
N ASP A 86 4.30 -10.50 13.93
CA ASP A 86 4.49 -9.15 13.41
C ASP A 86 5.90 -8.63 13.75
N GLN A 87 6.38 -8.91 14.95
CA GLN A 87 7.73 -8.50 15.35
C GLN A 87 8.80 -9.22 14.55
N GLU A 88 8.59 -10.50 14.33
CA GLU A 88 9.52 -11.30 13.52
C GLU A 88 9.59 -10.77 12.10
N LYS A 89 8.44 -10.52 11.50
CA LYS A 89 8.36 -9.97 10.15
C LYS A 89 9.08 -8.63 10.08
N ARG A 90 8.83 -7.76 11.03
CA ARG A 90 9.46 -6.44 11.08
C ARG A 90 10.97 -6.57 11.16
N GLY A 91 11.46 -7.46 12.01
CA GLY A 91 12.91 -7.66 12.16
C GLY A 91 13.57 -8.11 10.86
N VAL A 92 12.94 -9.05 10.16
CA VAL A 92 13.47 -9.52 8.89
C VAL A 92 13.49 -8.39 7.86
N LEU A 93 12.42 -7.61 7.78
CA LEU A 93 12.33 -6.53 6.80
C LEU A 93 13.34 -5.42 7.08
N VAL A 94 13.52 -5.05 8.34
CA VAL A 94 14.52 -4.06 8.72
C VAL A 94 15.91 -4.55 8.35
N GLY A 95 16.20 -5.82 8.63
CA GLY A 95 17.50 -6.40 8.28
C GLY A 95 17.78 -6.40 6.79
N ARG A 96 16.75 -6.39 5.97
CA ARG A 96 16.88 -6.33 4.52
C ARG A 96 16.71 -4.93 3.95
N ARG A 97 16.70 -3.91 4.82
CA ARG A 97 16.64 -2.50 4.46
C ARG A 97 15.33 -2.05 3.84
N TRP A 98 14.26 -2.72 4.18
CA TRP A 98 12.94 -2.29 3.76
C TRP A 98 12.44 -1.15 4.64
N LEU A 99 11.85 -0.15 4.01
CA LEU A 99 11.09 0.89 4.70
C LEU A 99 9.62 0.53 4.56
N VAL A 100 8.96 0.25 5.67
CA VAL A 100 7.57 -0.17 5.64
C VAL A 100 6.70 0.88 6.36
N PHE A 101 5.71 1.37 5.64
CA PHE A 101 4.72 2.29 6.18
C PHE A 101 3.46 1.50 6.50
N VAL A 102 2.85 1.81 7.62
CA VAL A 102 1.62 1.13 8.02
C VAL A 102 0.45 2.09 7.81
N ALA A 103 -0.45 1.72 6.92
CA ALA A 103 -1.66 2.49 6.67
C ALA A 103 -2.78 1.95 7.54
N THR A 104 -3.58 2.84 8.09
CA THR A 104 -4.74 2.47 8.88
C THR A 104 -5.97 3.15 8.30
N ALA A 105 -7.13 2.86 8.85
CA ALA A 105 -8.34 3.57 8.44
C ALA A 105 -8.17 5.09 8.60
N ALA A 106 -7.43 5.51 9.62
CA ALA A 106 -7.17 6.94 9.85
C ALA A 106 -6.33 7.55 8.74
N SER A 107 -5.43 6.78 8.14
CA SER A 107 -4.53 7.29 7.09
C SER A 107 -5.27 7.67 5.82
N ILE A 108 -6.46 7.12 5.60
CA ILE A 108 -7.23 7.39 4.40
C ILE A 108 -8.60 7.99 4.70
N ALA A 109 -8.82 8.43 5.94
CA ALA A 109 -10.14 8.88 6.40
C ALA A 109 -10.61 10.16 5.74
N ASN A 110 -9.67 11.04 5.36
CA ASN A 110 -10.01 12.30 4.71
C ASN A 110 -8.89 12.71 3.77
N GLU A 111 -9.12 13.80 3.05
CA GLU A 111 -8.20 14.27 2.01
C GLU A 111 -6.82 14.61 2.58
N ASP A 112 -6.80 15.29 3.73
CA ASP A 112 -5.54 15.68 4.34
C ASP A 112 -4.73 14.48 4.79
N ALA A 113 -5.39 13.51 5.41
CA ALA A 113 -4.73 12.30 5.87
C ALA A 113 -4.16 11.52 4.69
N ARG A 114 -4.93 11.41 3.60
CA ARG A 114 -4.46 10.70 2.41
C ARG A 114 -3.25 11.39 1.80
N ALA A 115 -3.30 12.72 1.70
CA ALA A 115 -2.19 13.48 1.14
C ALA A 115 -0.94 13.36 1.99
N GLU A 116 -1.09 13.43 3.30
CA GLU A 116 0.04 13.32 4.21
C GLU A 116 0.69 11.94 4.13
N PHE A 117 -0.12 10.90 4.15
CA PHE A 117 0.40 9.54 4.06
C PHE A 117 1.13 9.34 2.73
N ALA A 118 0.50 9.77 1.63
CA ALA A 118 1.11 9.66 0.30
C ALA A 118 2.42 10.44 0.22
N PHE A 119 2.46 11.63 0.82
CA PHE A 119 3.68 12.43 0.82
C PHE A 119 4.83 11.73 1.53
N ASN A 120 4.55 11.08 2.66
CA ASN A 120 5.57 10.36 3.40
C ASN A 120 6.12 9.18 2.60
N VAL A 121 5.25 8.45 1.92
CA VAL A 121 5.66 7.36 1.05
C VAL A 121 6.49 7.90 -0.13
N ALA A 122 6.02 8.99 -0.72
CA ALA A 122 6.71 9.62 -1.84
C ALA A 122 8.12 10.06 -1.47
N ARG A 123 8.27 10.64 -0.28
CA ARG A 123 9.59 11.05 0.20
C ARG A 123 10.54 9.87 0.32
N ALA A 124 10.04 8.76 0.86
CA ALA A 124 10.86 7.57 1.00
C ALA A 124 11.29 7.02 -0.36
N LEU A 125 10.36 6.97 -1.30
CA LEU A 125 10.67 6.51 -2.65
C LEU A 125 11.70 7.41 -3.33
N ALA A 126 11.50 8.72 -3.24
CA ALA A 126 12.43 9.68 -3.83
C ALA A 126 13.81 9.58 -3.20
N SER A 127 13.88 9.38 -1.87
CA SER A 127 15.16 9.25 -1.18
C SER A 127 15.92 8.01 -1.62
N ARG A 128 15.21 7.04 -2.20
CA ARG A 128 15.84 5.81 -2.70
C ARG A 128 15.99 5.79 -4.21
N GLY A 129 15.79 6.92 -4.85
CA GLY A 129 16.09 7.07 -6.26
C GLY A 129 14.93 7.02 -7.22
N ALA A 130 13.71 6.90 -6.72
CA ALA A 130 12.53 6.91 -7.60
C ALA A 130 12.34 8.30 -8.20
N VAL A 131 11.95 8.35 -9.47
CA VAL A 131 11.70 9.60 -10.17
C VAL A 131 10.23 9.64 -10.59
N PHE A 132 9.50 10.62 -10.09
CA PHE A 132 8.08 10.79 -10.40
C PHE A 132 7.64 12.17 -9.94
N GLU A 133 6.45 12.58 -10.39
CA GLU A 133 5.89 13.86 -9.98
C GLU A 133 4.80 13.64 -8.93
N PHE A 134 5.02 14.18 -7.74
CA PHE A 134 4.03 14.11 -6.69
C PHE A 134 3.14 15.34 -6.74
N HIS A 135 1.84 15.13 -6.54
CA HIS A 135 0.89 16.24 -6.43
C HIS A 135 -0.22 15.87 -5.45
N VAL A 136 -0.76 16.88 -4.79
CA VAL A 136 -1.82 16.67 -3.82
C VAL A 136 -3.16 16.60 -4.54
N VAL A 137 -3.95 15.60 -4.17
CA VAL A 137 -5.27 15.41 -4.75
C VAL A 137 -6.30 15.59 -3.63
N ALA A 138 -7.18 16.57 -3.81
CA ALA A 138 -8.20 16.91 -2.83
C ALA A 138 -9.57 16.48 -3.34
N MET A 139 -9.82 15.18 -3.32
CA MET A 139 -11.12 14.64 -3.71
C MET A 139 -11.42 13.39 -2.91
N SER A 140 -12.69 13.02 -2.90
CA SER A 140 -13.12 11.82 -2.17
C SER A 140 -12.56 10.58 -2.86
N LEU A 141 -12.56 9.46 -2.14
CA LEU A 141 -12.11 8.20 -2.72
C LEU A 141 -12.97 7.78 -3.89
N GLU A 142 -14.27 8.08 -3.82
CA GLU A 142 -15.16 7.78 -4.91
C GLU A 142 -14.79 8.57 -6.17
N GLU A 143 -14.52 9.86 -6.02
CA GLU A 143 -14.10 10.70 -7.12
C GLU A 143 -12.75 10.26 -7.68
N LEU A 144 -11.83 9.88 -6.80
CA LEU A 144 -10.53 9.36 -7.23
C LEU A 144 -10.70 8.10 -8.07
N SER A 145 -11.53 7.19 -7.59
CA SER A 145 -11.78 5.95 -8.29
C SER A 145 -12.31 6.20 -9.70
N GLN A 146 -13.25 7.14 -9.81
CA GLN A 146 -13.81 7.49 -11.11
C GLN A 146 -12.82 8.18 -12.03
N SER A 147 -11.99 9.06 -11.48
CA SER A 147 -11.03 9.82 -12.29
C SER A 147 -9.90 8.95 -12.82
N LEU A 148 -9.63 7.83 -12.18
CA LEU A 148 -8.57 6.92 -12.61
C LEU A 148 -9.04 5.87 -13.61
N LEU A 149 -10.33 5.84 -13.88
CA LEU A 149 -10.92 4.92 -14.83
C LEU A 149 -10.94 5.50 -16.24
#